data_cdab580638f34864031af8746c375443
#
_entry.id   cdab580638f34864031af8746c375443
#
_cell.length_a   1.000
_cell.length_b   1.000
_cell.length_c   1.000
_cell.angle_alpha   90.00
_cell.angle_beta   90.00
_cell.angle_gamma   90.00
#
_symmetry.space_group_name_H-M   'P 1'
#
loop_
_entity.id
_entity.type
_entity.pdbx_description
1 polymer ?
#
loop_
_entity_poly.entity_id
_entity_poly.type
_entity_poly.pdbx_seq_one_letter_code
_entity_poly.pdbx_strand_id
1 'polypeptide(L)'
;TARSVCDGEARTVTFAQGLEQSDRWESGVQEKNGTFISFRVDREVFGDYSYNLEYVEQMIRNYTYLNLGLTFRFNGQSYVSKNGLLDLLGENMTEEPLYAPIHLSGEDIEVAIAHGTGYGESYYSFVNGQYTSQGGTHQAAFREAIAKTIKEFYHKDYDPSDIRTSIIAAISVRVTDPVFESQTKIKLGSKEIEPGVPLRNFIVDFLAKHLDDYLHKHSETAQILQKKIVENEKERKAISGIQKKARETAKKVSLNNKKLRDCKIHLTDKNELAEESMIFITEGNSASGSITKSRDVRTQAVFSLRGKPLNCYGLTKKV
;
A
#
# COMPACT_ATOMS: atom_id res chain seq x y z
N THR A 1 31.54 6.66 23.11
CA THR A 1 32.71 7.39 22.64
C THR A 1 32.42 7.98 21.28
N ALA A 2 32.69 9.27 21.12
CA ALA A 2 32.70 9.97 19.84
C ALA A 2 34.07 10.59 19.64
N ARG A 3 34.70 10.36 18.49
CA ARG A 3 35.98 11.00 18.09
C ARG A 3 35.82 11.65 16.74
N SER A 4 36.11 12.92 16.64
CA SER A 4 36.13 13.67 15.38
C SER A 4 37.55 14.15 15.09
N VAL A 5 37.99 14.00 13.82
CA VAL A 5 39.27 14.48 13.34
C VAL A 5 39.02 15.41 12.15
N CYS A 6 39.59 16.62 12.24
CA CYS A 6 39.52 17.63 11.18
C CYS A 6 40.84 18.42 11.12
N ASP A 7 41.50 18.39 9.97
CA ASP A 7 42.68 19.17 9.67
C ASP A 7 43.81 19.08 10.71
N GLY A 8 44.05 17.89 11.22
CA GLY A 8 45.11 17.63 12.20
C GLY A 8 44.73 17.91 13.65
N GLU A 9 43.50 18.33 13.90
CA GLU A 9 42.92 18.43 15.24
C GLU A 9 41.94 17.31 15.52
N ALA A 10 41.95 16.75 16.72
CA ALA A 10 41.02 15.71 17.14
C ALA A 10 40.37 16.04 18.47
N ARG A 11 39.08 15.72 18.61
CA ARG A 11 38.34 15.77 19.85
C ARG A 11 37.73 14.41 20.15
N THR A 12 37.94 13.90 21.35
CA THR A 12 37.36 12.65 21.82
C THR A 12 36.51 12.89 23.04
N VAL A 13 35.24 12.55 23.00
CA VAL A 13 34.30 12.68 24.11
C VAL A 13 33.76 11.29 24.45
N THR A 14 33.70 10.98 25.74
CA THR A 14 33.11 9.73 26.24
C THR A 14 31.91 10.01 27.14
N PHE A 15 30.92 9.16 27.02
CA PHE A 15 29.67 9.25 27.76
C PHE A 15 29.38 7.92 28.46
N ALA A 16 28.74 7.97 29.64
CA ALA A 16 28.11 6.82 30.28
C ALA A 16 26.75 7.25 30.83
N GLN A 17 25.71 6.49 30.59
CA GLN A 17 24.33 6.77 31.05
C GLN A 17 23.84 8.20 30.71
N GLY A 18 24.20 8.70 29.53
CA GLY A 18 23.86 10.06 29.07
C GLY A 18 24.70 11.19 29.64
N LEU A 19 25.63 10.91 30.57
CA LEU A 19 26.53 11.90 31.21
C LEU A 19 27.91 11.87 30.57
N GLU A 20 28.48 13.04 30.30
CA GLU A 20 29.84 13.18 29.82
C GLU A 20 30.82 12.70 30.92
N GLN A 21 31.75 11.83 30.53
CA GLN A 21 32.79 11.29 31.40
C GLN A 21 34.14 11.93 31.15
N SER A 22 34.43 12.25 29.90
CA SER A 22 35.69 12.92 29.51
C SER A 22 35.53 13.67 28.21
N ASP A 23 36.28 14.77 28.07
CA ASP A 23 36.46 15.55 26.85
C ASP A 23 37.94 15.83 26.65
N ARG A 24 38.50 15.35 25.55
CA ARG A 24 39.94 15.45 25.25
C ARG A 24 40.18 16.03 23.87
N TRP A 25 41.04 17.04 23.84
CA TRP A 25 41.52 17.66 22.59
C TRP A 25 42.98 17.26 22.34
N GLU A 26 43.29 17.03 21.06
CA GLU A 26 44.60 16.65 20.55
C GLU A 26 44.91 17.45 19.28
N SER A 27 46.12 18.07 19.20
CA SER A 27 46.56 18.81 18.01
C SER A 27 47.70 18.07 17.32
N GLY A 28 47.87 18.25 16.01
CA GLY A 28 48.95 17.62 15.24
C GLY A 28 48.76 16.13 14.98
N VAL A 29 47.53 15.64 15.05
CA VAL A 29 47.21 14.21 14.75
C VAL A 29 47.40 13.94 13.26
N GLN A 30 47.91 12.75 12.92
CA GLN A 30 48.18 12.31 11.56
C GLN A 30 47.03 11.47 10.98
N GLU A 31 45.91 11.42 11.68
CA GLU A 31 44.70 10.69 11.26
C GLU A 31 44.01 11.47 10.12
N LYS A 32 43.33 10.76 9.22
CA LYS A 32 42.50 11.39 8.18
C LYS A 32 41.26 12.03 8.82
N ASN A 33 40.78 13.10 8.19
CA ASN A 33 39.52 13.71 8.57
C ASN A 33 38.38 12.66 8.59
N GLY A 34 37.58 12.69 9.66
CA GLY A 34 36.49 11.73 9.83
C GLY A 34 35.94 11.73 11.24
N THR A 35 34.88 10.94 11.41
CA THR A 35 34.23 10.75 12.71
C THR A 35 34.17 9.27 13.03
N PHE A 36 34.54 8.94 14.26
CA PHE A 36 34.42 7.60 14.83
C PHE A 36 33.39 7.62 15.97
N ILE A 37 32.42 6.72 15.93
CA ILE A 37 31.41 6.55 16.99
C ILE A 37 31.41 5.08 17.41
N SER A 38 31.53 4.85 18.73
CA SER A 38 31.38 3.54 19.33
C SER A 38 30.45 3.62 20.52
N PHE A 39 29.46 2.75 20.58
CA PHE A 39 28.53 2.70 21.70
C PHE A 39 28.10 1.26 22.03
N ARG A 40 27.69 1.09 23.27
CA ARG A 40 26.98 -0.12 23.74
C ARG A 40 25.64 0.31 24.30
N VAL A 41 24.64 -0.49 24.01
CA VAL A 41 23.27 -0.28 24.52
C VAL A 41 23.28 -0.54 26.03
N ASP A 42 22.67 0.35 26.79
CA ASP A 42 22.57 0.20 28.25
C ASP A 42 21.56 -0.91 28.57
N ARG A 43 22.03 -1.95 29.27
CA ARG A 43 21.21 -3.11 29.62
C ARG A 43 20.15 -2.81 30.68
N GLU A 44 20.36 -1.81 31.52
CA GLU A 44 19.35 -1.40 32.51
C GLU A 44 18.15 -0.75 31.87
N VAL A 45 18.37 -0.05 30.72
CA VAL A 45 17.30 0.63 29.96
C VAL A 45 16.67 -0.30 28.91
N PHE A 46 17.48 -1.07 28.18
CA PHE A 46 17.05 -1.83 27.01
C PHE A 46 17.01 -3.35 27.21
N GLY A 47 17.41 -3.85 28.38
CA GLY A 47 17.48 -5.29 28.67
C GLY A 47 18.48 -6.02 27.76
N ASP A 48 18.15 -7.25 27.40
CA ASP A 48 18.94 -8.07 26.47
C ASP A 48 18.63 -7.65 25.02
N TYR A 49 19.27 -6.58 24.59
CA TYR A 49 19.13 -6.04 23.24
C TYR A 49 20.13 -6.68 22.26
N SER A 50 19.64 -7.01 21.07
CA SER A 50 20.45 -7.43 19.93
C SER A 50 20.02 -6.69 18.66
N TYR A 51 21.00 -6.35 17.80
CA TYR A 51 20.71 -5.74 16.51
C TYR A 51 20.14 -6.77 15.53
N ASN A 52 19.03 -6.44 14.85
CA ASN A 52 18.60 -7.18 13.69
C ASN A 52 19.42 -6.72 12.48
N LEU A 53 20.32 -7.58 12.00
CA LEU A 53 21.26 -7.25 10.93
C LEU A 53 20.55 -6.99 9.60
N GLU A 54 19.42 -7.64 9.33
CA GLU A 54 18.63 -7.41 8.11
C GLU A 54 18.07 -5.99 8.07
N TYR A 55 17.59 -5.46 9.20
CA TYR A 55 17.13 -4.06 9.28
C TYR A 55 18.26 -3.06 9.09
N VAL A 56 19.45 -3.35 9.67
CA VAL A 56 20.62 -2.49 9.48
C VAL A 56 21.06 -2.50 8.02
N GLU A 57 21.12 -3.66 7.39
CA GLU A 57 21.48 -3.79 5.98
C GLU A 57 20.46 -3.07 5.07
N GLN A 58 19.18 -3.25 5.29
CA GLN A 58 18.14 -2.55 4.53
C GLN A 58 18.25 -1.02 4.68
N MET A 59 18.55 -0.53 5.87
CA MET A 59 18.77 0.90 6.10
C MET A 59 19.99 1.41 5.32
N ILE A 60 21.10 0.65 5.35
CA ILE A 60 22.32 0.98 4.59
C ILE A 60 22.02 1.03 3.09
N ARG A 61 21.30 0.04 2.54
CA ARG A 61 20.88 0.02 1.13
C ARG A 61 20.07 1.25 0.79
N ASN A 62 19.07 1.61 1.61
CA ASN A 62 18.26 2.81 1.40
C ASN A 62 19.13 4.08 1.33
N TYR A 63 20.15 4.21 2.20
CA TYR A 63 21.07 5.35 2.16
C TYR A 63 21.91 5.36 0.88
N THR A 64 22.33 4.21 0.35
CA THR A 64 23.09 4.16 -0.91
C THR A 64 22.25 4.62 -2.11
N TYR A 65 20.96 4.26 -2.15
CA TYR A 65 20.06 4.69 -3.24
C TYR A 65 19.81 6.20 -3.24
N LEU A 66 19.85 6.83 -2.07
CA LEU A 66 19.62 8.28 -1.95
C LEU A 66 20.89 9.11 -2.08
N ASN A 67 22.07 8.49 -2.06
CA ASN A 67 23.36 9.15 -2.11
C ASN A 67 24.29 8.46 -3.09
N LEU A 68 24.18 8.84 -4.36
CA LEU A 68 24.97 8.26 -5.44
C LEU A 68 26.46 8.30 -5.17
N GLY A 69 27.14 7.18 -5.35
CA GLY A 69 28.59 7.05 -5.17
C GLY A 69 29.06 6.95 -3.71
N LEU A 70 28.17 7.14 -2.72
CA LEU A 70 28.50 6.90 -1.33
C LEU A 70 28.66 5.40 -1.08
N THR A 71 29.80 5.02 -0.51
CA THR A 71 30.08 3.63 -0.16
C THR A 71 29.96 3.40 1.32
N PHE A 72 29.07 2.51 1.71
CA PHE A 72 29.00 1.97 3.06
C PHE A 72 29.77 0.65 3.15
N ARG A 73 30.48 0.45 4.25
CA ARG A 73 31.10 -0.83 4.60
C ARG A 73 30.49 -1.33 5.89
N PHE A 74 29.87 -2.49 5.83
CA PHE A 74 29.21 -3.11 6.97
C PHE A 74 29.62 -4.57 7.07
N ASN A 75 30.16 -4.98 8.22
CA ASN A 75 30.64 -6.35 8.46
C ASN A 75 31.55 -6.90 7.35
N GLY A 76 32.43 -6.06 6.80
CA GLY A 76 33.37 -6.44 5.73
C GLY A 76 32.78 -6.40 4.32
N GLN A 77 31.48 -6.20 4.15
CA GLN A 77 30.81 -6.07 2.85
C GLN A 77 30.66 -4.59 2.48
N SER A 78 30.79 -4.28 1.19
CA SER A 78 30.61 -2.90 0.67
C SER A 78 29.29 -2.78 -0.06
N TYR A 79 28.60 -1.68 0.19
CA TYR A 79 27.30 -1.30 -0.40
C TYR A 79 27.48 0.04 -1.11
N VAL A 80 27.09 0.11 -2.36
CA VAL A 80 27.13 1.33 -3.17
C VAL A 80 26.06 1.23 -4.26
N SER A 81 25.36 2.32 -4.53
CA SER A 81 24.45 2.43 -5.68
C SER A 81 25.05 3.36 -6.74
N LYS A 82 24.89 3.00 -8.00
CA LYS A 82 25.33 3.80 -9.16
C LYS A 82 24.17 4.57 -9.80
N ASN A 83 22.95 4.03 -9.69
CA ASN A 83 21.76 4.56 -10.37
C ASN A 83 20.66 5.00 -9.40
N GLY A 84 20.93 5.03 -8.07
CA GLY A 84 20.03 5.58 -7.07
C GLY A 84 18.66 4.87 -6.99
N LEU A 85 17.58 5.64 -7.14
CA LEU A 85 16.23 5.12 -7.08
C LEU A 85 15.93 4.07 -8.17
N LEU A 86 16.65 4.07 -9.28
CA LEU A 86 16.52 3.02 -10.31
C LEU A 86 17.03 1.67 -9.80
N ASP A 87 18.15 1.67 -9.06
CA ASP A 87 18.66 0.44 -8.44
C ASP A 87 17.70 -0.07 -7.37
N LEU A 88 17.09 0.84 -6.59
CA LEU A 88 16.04 0.51 -5.62
C LEU A 88 14.85 -0.21 -6.29
N LEU A 89 14.35 0.33 -7.40
CA LEU A 89 13.26 -0.34 -8.13
C LEU A 89 13.70 -1.72 -8.65
N GLY A 90 14.86 -1.80 -9.30
CA GLY A 90 15.37 -3.05 -9.86
C GLY A 90 15.56 -4.15 -8.83
N GLU A 91 16.08 -3.85 -7.63
CA GLU A 91 16.25 -4.82 -6.55
C GLU A 91 14.92 -5.31 -5.93
N ASN A 92 13.86 -4.50 -6.03
CA ASN A 92 12.55 -4.81 -5.48
C ASN A 92 11.52 -5.30 -6.52
N MET A 93 11.89 -5.33 -7.79
CA MET A 93 11.09 -5.94 -8.85
C MET A 93 11.40 -7.43 -8.93
N THR A 94 10.36 -8.25 -8.91
CA THR A 94 10.47 -9.72 -9.08
C THR A 94 10.49 -10.13 -10.54
N GLU A 95 10.09 -9.24 -11.44
CA GLU A 95 9.96 -9.45 -12.87
C GLU A 95 10.56 -8.26 -13.63
N GLU A 96 10.87 -8.45 -14.91
CA GLU A 96 11.35 -7.37 -15.76
C GLU A 96 10.29 -6.27 -15.93
N PRO A 97 10.68 -4.99 -15.90
CA PRO A 97 9.75 -3.89 -16.14
C PRO A 97 9.24 -3.92 -17.59
N LEU A 98 7.99 -3.51 -17.79
CA LEU A 98 7.37 -3.45 -19.12
C LEU A 98 8.06 -2.44 -20.06
N TYR A 99 8.72 -1.46 -19.51
CA TYR A 99 9.49 -0.43 -20.20
C TYR A 99 10.66 0.03 -19.32
N ALA A 100 11.64 0.70 -19.88
CA ALA A 100 12.75 1.27 -19.13
C ALA A 100 12.22 2.18 -18.01
N PRO A 101 12.59 1.94 -16.73
CA PRO A 101 12.08 2.74 -15.63
C PRO A 101 12.28 4.24 -15.86
N ILE A 102 11.22 5.00 -15.62
CA ILE A 102 11.23 6.47 -15.75
C ILE A 102 11.94 7.05 -14.54
N HIS A 103 12.93 7.89 -14.75
CA HIS A 103 13.65 8.59 -13.69
C HIS A 103 13.57 10.10 -13.94
N LEU A 104 13.08 10.84 -12.94
CA LEU A 104 12.92 12.28 -13.01
C LEU A 104 13.52 12.89 -11.74
N SER A 105 14.33 13.95 -11.91
CA SER A 105 14.95 14.66 -10.79
C SER A 105 14.78 16.16 -10.91
N GLY A 106 14.58 16.80 -9.77
CA GLY A 106 14.54 18.25 -9.56
C GLY A 106 15.37 18.63 -8.34
N GLU A 107 15.32 19.88 -7.91
CA GLU A 107 16.13 20.38 -6.82
C GLU A 107 15.83 19.68 -5.48
N ASP A 108 14.56 19.53 -5.12
CA ASP A 108 14.12 18.95 -3.86
C ASP A 108 13.23 17.69 -4.03
N ILE A 109 13.24 17.11 -5.22
CA ILE A 109 12.44 15.94 -5.55
C ILE A 109 13.17 15.04 -6.53
N GLU A 110 13.12 13.75 -6.25
CA GLU A 110 13.57 12.69 -7.16
C GLU A 110 12.52 11.59 -7.18
N VAL A 111 12.17 11.10 -8.37
CA VAL A 111 11.20 10.02 -8.52
C VAL A 111 11.67 8.98 -9.52
N ALA A 112 11.31 7.74 -9.27
CA ALA A 112 11.47 6.64 -10.21
C ALA A 112 10.14 5.89 -10.33
N ILE A 113 9.73 5.52 -11.56
CA ILE A 113 8.45 4.88 -11.85
C ILE A 113 8.68 3.75 -12.85
N ALA A 114 8.13 2.58 -12.56
CA ALA A 114 8.06 1.44 -13.46
C ALA A 114 6.72 0.72 -13.32
N HIS A 115 6.36 -0.10 -14.31
CA HIS A 115 5.24 -1.04 -14.24
C HIS A 115 5.74 -2.43 -14.57
N GLY A 116 5.25 -3.41 -13.84
CA GLY A 116 5.49 -4.83 -14.08
C GLY A 116 4.28 -5.54 -14.69
N THR A 117 4.30 -6.86 -14.68
CA THR A 117 3.20 -7.71 -15.15
C THR A 117 2.25 -8.13 -14.03
N GLY A 118 2.68 -8.00 -12.77
CA GLY A 118 1.94 -8.41 -11.57
C GLY A 118 0.73 -7.54 -11.25
N TYR A 119 0.20 -7.75 -10.06
CA TYR A 119 -0.93 -6.99 -9.50
C TYR A 119 -0.48 -6.17 -8.30
N GLY A 120 -1.27 -5.15 -7.94
CA GLY A 120 -1.02 -4.31 -6.76
C GLY A 120 -0.21 -3.05 -7.09
N GLU A 121 0.18 -2.37 -6.03
CA GLU A 121 0.93 -1.11 -6.08
C GLU A 121 2.05 -1.19 -5.02
N SER A 122 3.27 -0.84 -5.37
CA SER A 122 4.40 -0.75 -4.45
C SER A 122 5.02 0.64 -4.49
N TYR A 123 5.17 1.25 -3.31
CA TYR A 123 5.74 2.59 -3.18
C TYR A 123 6.84 2.63 -2.13
N TYR A 124 7.95 3.22 -2.50
CA TYR A 124 9.08 3.52 -1.63
C TYR A 124 9.19 5.04 -1.48
N SER A 125 9.02 5.55 -0.28
CA SER A 125 8.99 6.99 -0.07
C SER A 125 9.98 7.44 0.98
N PHE A 126 10.63 8.57 0.72
CA PHE A 126 11.71 9.11 1.53
C PHE A 126 11.52 10.61 1.74
N VAL A 127 11.90 11.07 2.93
CA VAL A 127 11.91 12.48 3.31
C VAL A 127 13.24 12.80 3.98
N ASN A 128 14.02 13.73 3.41
CA ASN A 128 15.34 14.12 3.95
C ASN A 128 16.26 12.92 4.22
N GLY A 129 16.24 11.91 3.34
CA GLY A 129 17.01 10.69 3.49
C GLY A 129 16.40 9.63 4.42
N GLN A 130 15.29 9.94 5.10
CA GLN A 130 14.60 9.01 5.98
C GLN A 130 13.54 8.20 5.22
N TYR A 131 13.61 6.86 5.31
CA TYR A 131 12.58 5.98 4.75
C TYR A 131 11.27 6.09 5.53
N THR A 132 10.19 6.43 4.83
CA THR A 132 8.84 6.53 5.39
C THR A 132 8.03 5.28 5.04
N SER A 133 8.20 4.21 5.82
CA SER A 133 7.60 2.90 5.54
C SER A 133 6.06 2.91 5.53
N GLN A 134 5.44 3.87 6.19
CA GLN A 134 3.99 4.10 6.18
C GLN A 134 3.58 5.25 5.25
N GLY A 135 4.50 5.76 4.42
CA GLY A 135 4.24 6.83 3.49
C GLY A 135 4.00 8.17 4.16
N GLY A 136 2.88 8.79 3.82
CA GLY A 136 2.47 10.10 4.33
C GLY A 136 1.95 11.02 3.23
N THR A 137 1.92 12.31 3.49
CA THR A 137 1.37 13.33 2.59
C THR A 137 2.05 13.37 1.22
N HIS A 138 3.38 13.21 1.17
CA HIS A 138 4.15 13.18 -0.07
C HIS A 138 3.83 11.95 -0.94
N GLN A 139 3.72 10.75 -0.34
CA GLN A 139 3.37 9.56 -1.09
C GLN A 139 1.92 9.62 -1.61
N ALA A 140 1.00 10.15 -0.82
CA ALA A 140 -0.38 10.34 -1.24
C ALA A 140 -0.47 11.32 -2.43
N ALA A 141 0.23 12.46 -2.36
CA ALA A 141 0.33 13.43 -3.44
C ALA A 141 0.97 12.83 -4.70
N PHE A 142 2.02 12.02 -4.54
CA PHE A 142 2.69 11.32 -5.64
C PHE A 142 1.76 10.35 -6.38
N ARG A 143 1.02 9.52 -5.64
CA ARG A 143 0.02 8.60 -6.21
C ARG A 143 -1.07 9.32 -6.98
N GLU A 144 -1.53 10.45 -6.46
CA GLU A 144 -2.51 11.32 -7.13
C GLU A 144 -1.93 11.95 -8.39
N ALA A 145 -0.73 12.52 -8.29
CA ALA A 145 -0.06 13.21 -9.38
C ALA A 145 0.22 12.31 -10.58
N ILE A 146 0.69 11.07 -10.35
CA ILE A 146 0.87 10.08 -11.42
C ILE A 146 -0.43 9.85 -12.17
N ALA A 147 -1.51 9.58 -11.45
CA ALA A 147 -2.80 9.29 -12.09
C ALA A 147 -3.36 10.50 -12.85
N LYS A 148 -3.22 11.70 -12.28
CA LYS A 148 -3.67 12.94 -12.90
C LYS A 148 -2.90 13.22 -14.19
N THR A 149 -1.57 13.21 -14.14
CA THR A 149 -0.71 13.52 -15.29
C THR A 149 -0.94 12.53 -16.44
N ILE A 150 -1.07 11.23 -16.14
CA ILE A 150 -1.31 10.21 -17.18
C ILE A 150 -2.69 10.37 -17.83
N LYS A 151 -3.73 10.72 -17.07
CA LYS A 151 -5.05 11.05 -17.63
C LYS A 151 -4.98 12.25 -18.57
N GLU A 152 -4.31 13.32 -18.15
CA GLU A 152 -4.14 14.56 -18.92
C GLU A 152 -3.35 14.28 -20.20
N PHE A 153 -2.25 13.53 -20.13
CA PHE A 153 -1.41 13.16 -21.27
C PHE A 153 -2.20 12.40 -22.35
N TYR A 154 -3.02 11.40 -21.98
CA TYR A 154 -3.81 10.64 -22.95
C TYR A 154 -5.16 11.29 -23.28
N HIS A 155 -5.52 12.42 -22.69
CA HIS A 155 -6.84 13.05 -22.82
C HIS A 155 -8.00 12.06 -22.57
N LYS A 156 -7.81 11.15 -21.59
CA LYS A 156 -8.78 10.10 -21.30
C LYS A 156 -8.95 9.89 -19.80
N ASP A 157 -10.21 9.84 -19.36
CA ASP A 157 -10.54 9.62 -17.95
C ASP A 157 -10.46 8.14 -17.57
N TYR A 158 -9.23 7.63 -17.51
CA TYR A 158 -8.94 6.31 -16.96
C TYR A 158 -9.23 6.25 -15.46
N ASP A 159 -9.66 5.09 -14.95
CA ASP A 159 -9.72 4.87 -13.51
C ASP A 159 -8.29 4.95 -12.92
N PRO A 160 -8.06 5.72 -11.84
CA PRO A 160 -6.75 5.78 -11.19
C PRO A 160 -6.20 4.43 -10.76
N SER A 161 -7.05 3.46 -10.45
CA SER A 161 -6.60 2.10 -10.11
C SER A 161 -6.01 1.37 -11.32
N ASP A 162 -6.57 1.58 -12.52
CA ASP A 162 -6.05 0.94 -13.74
C ASP A 162 -4.68 1.48 -14.13
N ILE A 163 -4.43 2.79 -13.86
CA ILE A 163 -3.13 3.42 -14.07
C ILE A 163 -2.09 2.86 -13.09
N ARG A 164 -2.46 2.65 -11.82
CA ARG A 164 -1.54 2.25 -10.76
C ARG A 164 -1.39 0.74 -10.59
N THR A 165 -2.21 -0.06 -11.26
CA THR A 165 -2.06 -1.53 -11.20
C THR A 165 -0.71 -1.95 -11.75
N SER A 166 0.03 -2.75 -10.98
CA SER A 166 1.39 -3.22 -11.23
C SER A 166 2.50 -2.14 -11.16
N ILE A 167 2.19 -0.95 -10.64
CA ILE A 167 3.20 0.09 -10.46
C ILE A 167 4.17 -0.28 -9.34
N ILE A 168 5.44 0.00 -9.58
CA ILE A 168 6.47 0.11 -8.57
C ILE A 168 7.12 1.47 -8.72
N ALA A 169 7.10 2.28 -7.66
CA ALA A 169 7.55 3.65 -7.74
C ALA A 169 8.26 4.10 -6.47
N ALA A 170 9.21 4.99 -6.63
CA ALA A 170 9.93 5.61 -5.52
C ALA A 170 9.86 7.13 -5.61
N ILE A 171 9.77 7.78 -4.46
CA ILE A 171 9.84 9.24 -4.32
C ILE A 171 10.76 9.62 -3.16
N SER A 172 11.64 10.55 -3.40
CA SER A 172 12.45 11.21 -2.38
C SER A 172 12.21 12.71 -2.45
N VAL A 173 11.87 13.33 -1.31
CA VAL A 173 11.67 14.77 -1.22
C VAL A 173 12.51 15.36 -0.09
N ARG A 174 12.95 16.62 -0.28
CA ARG A 174 13.56 17.42 0.77
C ARG A 174 12.53 18.41 1.28
N VAL A 175 12.24 18.35 2.55
CA VAL A 175 11.22 19.19 3.22
C VAL A 175 11.93 20.02 4.28
N THR A 176 11.70 21.32 4.28
CA THR A 176 12.14 22.21 5.35
C THR A 176 11.30 21.92 6.60
N ASP A 177 11.96 21.62 7.73
CA ASP A 177 11.32 21.33 9.02
C ASP A 177 10.20 20.26 8.94
N PRO A 178 10.51 19.01 8.54
CA PRO A 178 9.50 17.99 8.34
C PRO A 178 8.83 17.57 9.67
N VAL A 179 7.50 17.54 9.66
CA VAL A 179 6.68 17.04 10.77
C VAL A 179 6.25 15.60 10.46
N PHE A 180 6.55 14.68 11.36
CA PHE A 180 6.16 13.27 11.27
C PHE A 180 5.07 12.95 12.28
N GLU A 181 4.21 11.96 11.99
CA GLU A 181 3.14 11.53 12.89
C GLU A 181 3.69 10.85 14.17
N SER A 182 4.93 10.36 14.16
CA SER A 182 5.57 9.71 15.30
C SER A 182 7.07 9.96 15.34
N GLN A 183 7.68 9.74 16.51
CA GLN A 183 9.13 9.84 16.72
C GLN A 183 9.94 8.85 15.85
N THR A 184 9.33 7.75 15.42
CA THR A 184 9.97 6.78 14.51
C THR A 184 10.12 7.30 13.08
N LYS A 185 9.49 8.45 12.74
CA LYS A 185 9.58 9.13 11.45
C LYS A 185 9.18 8.27 10.24
N ILE A 186 8.30 7.32 10.46
CA ILE A 186 7.85 6.37 9.43
C ILE A 186 6.73 6.90 8.56
N LYS A 187 6.10 8.04 8.92
CA LYS A 187 5.01 8.65 8.18
C LYS A 187 5.09 10.17 8.24
N LEU A 188 5.15 10.81 7.06
CA LEU A 188 5.18 12.27 6.96
C LEU A 188 3.79 12.87 7.15
N GLY A 189 3.69 13.88 8.03
CA GLY A 189 2.47 14.68 8.28
C GLY A 189 2.51 16.08 7.66
N SER A 190 3.69 16.60 7.25
CA SER A 190 3.83 17.95 6.70
C SER A 190 2.92 18.17 5.50
N LYS A 191 2.30 19.36 5.43
CA LYS A 191 1.46 19.80 4.31
C LYS A 191 2.20 20.73 3.35
N GLU A 192 3.34 21.25 3.75
CA GLU A 192 4.19 22.17 3.00
C GLU A 192 5.58 21.55 2.82
N ILE A 193 6.25 21.85 1.70
CA ILE A 193 7.63 21.47 1.45
C ILE A 193 8.58 22.48 2.09
N GLU A 194 8.21 23.76 1.98
CA GLU A 194 8.82 24.91 2.64
C GLU A 194 7.69 25.90 3.02
N PRO A 195 7.94 26.88 3.89
CA PRO A 195 6.91 27.82 4.32
C PRO A 195 6.19 28.49 3.15
N GLY A 196 4.86 28.30 3.08
CA GLY A 196 3.99 28.86 2.06
C GLY A 196 3.91 28.06 0.75
N VAL A 197 4.62 26.95 0.59
CA VAL A 197 4.56 26.10 -0.61
C VAL A 197 3.91 24.76 -0.28
N PRO A 198 2.65 24.54 -0.71
CA PRO A 198 1.97 23.28 -0.46
C PRO A 198 2.69 22.09 -1.11
N LEU A 199 3.07 21.09 -0.31
CA LEU A 199 3.77 19.89 -0.74
C LEU A 199 3.03 19.13 -1.86
N ARG A 200 1.69 19.05 -1.75
CA ARG A 200 0.86 18.42 -2.77
C ARG A 200 0.99 19.12 -4.12
N ASN A 201 0.90 20.45 -4.15
CA ASN A 201 0.98 21.21 -5.39
C ASN A 201 2.38 21.08 -6.00
N PHE A 202 3.42 21.19 -5.19
CA PHE A 202 4.80 21.03 -5.61
C PHE A 202 5.01 19.68 -6.34
N ILE A 203 4.54 18.57 -5.77
CA ILE A 203 4.67 17.24 -6.39
C ILE A 203 3.81 17.11 -7.64
N VAL A 204 2.57 17.62 -7.62
CA VAL A 204 1.66 17.59 -8.78
C VAL A 204 2.24 18.39 -9.94
N ASP A 205 2.71 19.59 -9.70
CA ASP A 205 3.27 20.47 -10.74
C ASP A 205 4.58 19.89 -11.31
N PHE A 206 5.43 19.32 -10.47
CA PHE A 206 6.63 18.63 -10.90
C PHE A 206 6.31 17.49 -11.87
N LEU A 207 5.38 16.61 -11.52
CA LEU A 207 5.02 15.48 -12.38
C LEU A 207 4.26 15.93 -13.63
N ALA A 208 3.34 16.87 -13.51
CA ALA A 208 2.62 17.44 -14.64
C ALA A 208 3.55 18.00 -15.72
N LYS A 209 4.72 18.52 -15.31
CA LYS A 209 5.72 19.00 -16.24
C LYS A 209 6.66 17.89 -16.72
N HIS A 210 7.34 17.23 -15.77
CA HIS A 210 8.47 16.34 -16.11
C HIS A 210 8.05 14.97 -16.61
N LEU A 211 6.96 14.39 -16.07
CA LEU A 211 6.44 13.11 -16.57
C LEU A 211 5.75 13.28 -17.92
N ASP A 212 5.01 14.36 -18.11
CA ASP A 212 4.39 14.70 -19.40
C ASP A 212 5.47 14.89 -20.49
N ASP A 213 6.48 15.72 -20.22
CA ASP A 213 7.63 15.91 -21.10
C ASP A 213 8.34 14.59 -21.44
N TYR A 214 8.51 13.72 -20.43
CA TYR A 214 9.14 12.42 -20.63
C TYR A 214 8.33 11.54 -21.58
N LEU A 215 7.02 11.43 -21.35
CA LEU A 215 6.14 10.60 -22.17
C LEU A 215 6.05 11.11 -23.64
N HIS A 216 6.10 12.43 -23.85
CA HIS A 216 6.18 13.00 -25.20
C HIS A 216 7.49 12.66 -25.91
N LYS A 217 8.62 12.63 -25.18
CA LYS A 217 9.93 12.28 -25.75
C LYS A 217 10.13 10.78 -25.95
N HIS A 218 9.41 9.93 -25.20
CA HIS A 218 9.57 8.47 -25.23
C HIS A 218 8.24 7.80 -25.64
N SER A 219 7.88 7.98 -26.91
CA SER A 219 6.60 7.50 -27.44
C SER A 219 6.40 5.99 -27.32
N GLU A 220 7.46 5.19 -27.35
CA GLU A 220 7.39 3.74 -27.14
C GLU A 220 6.95 3.42 -25.71
N THR A 221 7.56 4.06 -24.70
CA THR A 221 7.16 3.93 -23.29
C THR A 221 5.70 4.33 -23.11
N ALA A 222 5.28 5.45 -23.71
CA ALA A 222 3.90 5.90 -23.64
C ALA A 222 2.93 4.88 -24.24
N GLN A 223 3.25 4.29 -25.39
CA GLN A 223 2.40 3.27 -26.01
C GLN A 223 2.27 2.00 -25.15
N ILE A 224 3.38 1.51 -24.59
CA ILE A 224 3.38 0.35 -23.70
C ILE A 224 2.54 0.63 -22.45
N LEU A 225 2.72 1.80 -21.84
CA LEU A 225 1.95 2.24 -20.66
C LEU A 225 0.45 2.31 -20.97
N GLN A 226 0.07 2.92 -22.10
CA GLN A 226 -1.33 2.98 -22.52
C GLN A 226 -1.94 1.61 -22.72
N LYS A 227 -1.22 0.70 -23.39
CA LYS A 227 -1.66 -0.69 -23.60
C LYS A 227 -1.92 -1.37 -22.26
N LYS A 228 -0.99 -1.26 -21.31
CA LYS A 228 -1.14 -1.83 -19.97
C LYS A 228 -2.36 -1.28 -19.23
N ILE A 229 -2.59 0.04 -19.25
CA ILE A 229 -3.77 0.66 -18.64
C ILE A 229 -5.07 0.14 -19.25
N VAL A 230 -5.13 -0.01 -20.57
CA VAL A 230 -6.33 -0.56 -21.27
C VAL A 230 -6.55 -2.03 -20.93
N GLU A 231 -5.49 -2.81 -20.76
CA GLU A 231 -5.58 -4.20 -20.31
C GLU A 231 -6.12 -4.29 -18.89
N ASN A 232 -5.57 -3.49 -17.95
CA ASN A 232 -6.04 -3.41 -16.57
C ASN A 232 -7.53 -2.99 -16.49
N GLU A 233 -7.95 -2.01 -17.31
CA GLU A 233 -9.35 -1.59 -17.39
C GLU A 233 -10.27 -2.75 -17.82
N LYS A 234 -9.87 -3.53 -18.85
CA LYS A 234 -10.63 -4.70 -19.31
C LYS A 234 -10.74 -5.77 -18.23
N GLU A 235 -9.63 -6.09 -17.56
CA GLU A 235 -9.61 -7.07 -16.47
C GLU A 235 -10.50 -6.65 -15.31
N ARG A 236 -10.38 -5.41 -14.83
CA ARG A 236 -11.22 -4.86 -13.76
C ARG A 236 -12.70 -4.93 -14.09
N LYS A 237 -13.08 -4.54 -15.31
CA LYS A 237 -14.47 -4.62 -15.79
C LYS A 237 -14.97 -6.07 -15.88
N ALA A 238 -14.15 -7.00 -16.32
CA ALA A 238 -14.48 -8.43 -16.38
C ALA A 238 -14.69 -9.01 -14.98
N ILE A 239 -13.78 -8.75 -14.04
CA ILE A 239 -13.89 -9.19 -12.65
C ILE A 239 -15.13 -8.61 -11.97
N SER A 240 -15.39 -7.32 -12.15
CA SER A 240 -16.59 -6.65 -11.63
C SER A 240 -17.87 -7.26 -12.19
N GLY A 241 -17.90 -7.58 -13.50
CA GLY A 241 -19.00 -8.25 -14.16
C GLY A 241 -19.28 -9.65 -13.59
N ILE A 242 -18.22 -10.43 -13.33
CA ILE A 242 -18.33 -11.77 -12.70
C ILE A 242 -18.86 -11.64 -11.29
N GLN A 243 -18.32 -10.72 -10.49
CA GLN A 243 -18.78 -10.49 -9.10
C GLN A 243 -20.24 -10.06 -9.06
N LYS A 244 -20.68 -9.18 -9.99
CA LYS A 244 -22.07 -8.76 -10.09
C LYS A 244 -22.98 -9.93 -10.39
N LYS A 245 -22.65 -10.76 -11.41
CA LYS A 245 -23.40 -11.97 -11.75
C LYS A 245 -23.46 -12.97 -10.59
N ALA A 246 -22.34 -13.19 -9.89
CA ALA A 246 -22.29 -14.06 -8.72
C ALA A 246 -23.20 -13.54 -7.58
N ARG A 247 -23.20 -12.24 -7.30
CA ARG A 247 -24.09 -11.61 -6.31
C ARG A 247 -25.56 -11.71 -6.72
N GLU A 248 -25.89 -11.53 -7.99
CA GLU A 248 -27.26 -11.69 -8.50
C GLU A 248 -27.72 -13.13 -8.41
N THR A 249 -26.85 -14.10 -8.74
CA THR A 249 -27.13 -15.53 -8.57
C THR A 249 -27.31 -15.88 -7.09
N ALA A 250 -26.40 -15.43 -6.22
CA ALA A 250 -26.53 -15.63 -4.78
C ALA A 250 -27.82 -15.01 -4.20
N LYS A 251 -28.24 -13.83 -4.68
CA LYS A 251 -29.54 -13.24 -4.32
C LYS A 251 -30.74 -14.05 -4.81
N LYS A 252 -30.64 -14.68 -6.00
CA LYS A 252 -31.68 -15.57 -6.53
C LYS A 252 -31.73 -16.91 -5.79
N VAL A 253 -30.57 -17.43 -5.38
CA VAL A 253 -30.44 -18.68 -4.61
C VAL A 253 -30.71 -18.44 -3.13
N SER A 254 -30.44 -17.28 -2.58
CA SER A 254 -30.90 -16.84 -1.28
C SER A 254 -32.44 -16.65 -1.36
N LEU A 255 -33.14 -17.76 -1.28
CA LEU A 255 -34.55 -17.86 -0.90
C LEU A 255 -34.74 -17.38 0.55
N ASN A 256 -34.20 -16.22 0.89
CA ASN A 256 -34.63 -15.48 2.05
C ASN A 256 -36.00 -14.87 1.71
N ASN A 257 -36.92 -15.77 1.38
CA ASN A 257 -38.30 -15.42 1.22
C ASN A 257 -38.77 -14.97 2.61
N LYS A 258 -38.87 -13.65 2.80
CA LYS A 258 -39.34 -13.03 4.05
C LYS A 258 -40.68 -13.64 4.53
N LYS A 259 -41.35 -14.41 3.67
CA LYS A 259 -42.59 -15.10 3.90
C LYS A 259 -42.42 -16.52 4.46
N LEU A 260 -41.21 -17.13 4.28
CA LEU A 260 -40.91 -18.45 4.84
C LEU A 260 -40.22 -18.28 6.19
N ARG A 261 -40.81 -18.90 7.20
CA ARG A 261 -40.22 -19.14 8.52
C ARG A 261 -39.82 -20.60 8.57
N ASP A 262 -38.60 -20.90 8.17
CA ASP A 262 -38.15 -22.28 7.97
C ASP A 262 -38.01 -23.06 9.29
N CYS A 263 -37.96 -24.39 9.22
CA CYS A 263 -37.62 -25.30 10.32
C CYS A 263 -36.13 -25.72 10.21
N LYS A 264 -35.66 -26.40 11.26
CA LYS A 264 -34.25 -26.82 11.32
C LYS A 264 -34.02 -28.19 10.67
N ILE A 265 -35.02 -29.04 10.58
CA ILE A 265 -34.94 -30.41 10.06
C ILE A 265 -35.93 -30.49 8.89
N HIS A 266 -35.44 -30.85 7.72
CA HIS A 266 -36.23 -31.02 6.51
C HIS A 266 -36.41 -32.52 6.19
N LEU A 267 -37.43 -32.85 5.40
CA LEU A 267 -37.70 -34.20 4.97
C LEU A 267 -36.53 -34.94 4.33
N THR A 268 -35.63 -34.19 3.72
CA THR A 268 -34.43 -34.73 3.05
C THR A 268 -33.22 -34.93 3.96
N ASP A 269 -33.31 -34.50 5.22
CA ASP A 269 -32.22 -34.60 6.17
C ASP A 269 -32.09 -36.02 6.74
N LYS A 270 -30.85 -36.43 7.04
CA LYS A 270 -30.58 -37.72 7.73
C LYS A 270 -30.82 -37.58 9.24
N ASN A 271 -32.08 -37.43 9.63
CA ASN A 271 -32.48 -37.23 11.02
C ASN A 271 -33.76 -38.06 11.30
N GLU A 272 -33.85 -38.62 12.50
CA GLU A 272 -35.03 -39.42 12.91
C GLU A 272 -36.33 -38.63 12.86
N LEU A 273 -36.29 -37.32 13.05
CA LEU A 273 -37.46 -36.43 13.00
C LEU A 273 -37.74 -35.88 11.60
N ALA A 274 -37.02 -36.32 10.56
CA ALA A 274 -37.18 -35.77 9.20
C ALA A 274 -38.62 -36.02 8.65
N GLU A 275 -39.20 -37.17 8.95
CA GLU A 275 -40.57 -37.51 8.53
C GLU A 275 -41.65 -36.70 9.26
N GLU A 276 -41.32 -36.09 10.39
CA GLU A 276 -42.23 -35.19 11.14
C GLU A 276 -42.20 -33.76 10.58
N SER A 277 -41.34 -33.45 9.61
CA SER A 277 -41.22 -32.12 9.06
C SER A 277 -42.50 -31.72 8.30
N MET A 278 -43.01 -30.52 8.59
CA MET A 278 -44.24 -30.02 7.96
C MET A 278 -44.13 -28.51 7.70
N ILE A 279 -44.95 -28.06 6.76
CA ILE A 279 -45.07 -26.63 6.43
C ILE A 279 -46.51 -26.16 6.62
N PHE A 280 -46.72 -25.14 7.45
CA PHE A 280 -47.99 -24.44 7.56
C PHE A 280 -48.08 -23.35 6.52
N ILE A 281 -49.10 -23.40 5.68
CA ILE A 281 -49.38 -22.35 4.68
C ILE A 281 -50.53 -21.51 5.23
N THR A 282 -50.28 -20.20 5.40
CA THR A 282 -51.26 -19.26 5.96
C THR A 282 -51.57 -18.13 5.01
N GLU A 283 -52.78 -17.58 5.07
CA GLU A 283 -53.17 -16.36 4.40
C GLU A 283 -52.85 -15.16 5.30
N GLY A 284 -51.92 -14.30 4.85
CA GLY A 284 -51.55 -13.08 5.55
C GLY A 284 -50.57 -13.26 6.72
N ASN A 285 -50.08 -12.13 7.22
CA ASN A 285 -49.04 -12.09 8.26
C ASN A 285 -49.58 -12.30 9.68
N SER A 286 -50.84 -12.02 9.94
CA SER A 286 -51.42 -12.13 11.28
C SER A 286 -51.54 -13.61 11.69
N ALA A 287 -52.10 -14.47 10.83
CA ALA A 287 -52.19 -15.90 11.06
C ALA A 287 -50.81 -16.55 11.16
N SER A 288 -49.89 -16.21 10.25
CA SER A 288 -48.51 -16.71 10.30
C SER A 288 -47.77 -16.30 11.56
N GLY A 289 -48.03 -15.12 12.11
CA GLY A 289 -47.42 -14.62 13.34
C GLY A 289 -47.76 -15.44 14.57
N SER A 290 -49.03 -15.85 14.70
CA SER A 290 -49.48 -16.69 15.79
C SER A 290 -48.89 -18.11 15.74
N ILE A 291 -48.92 -18.74 14.57
CA ILE A 291 -48.31 -20.06 14.36
C ILE A 291 -46.79 -20.03 14.54
N THR A 292 -46.11 -18.99 14.05
CA THR A 292 -44.66 -18.84 14.19
C THR A 292 -44.24 -18.82 15.66
N LYS A 293 -45.04 -18.24 16.55
CA LYS A 293 -44.72 -18.15 17.98
C LYS A 293 -44.90 -19.45 18.72
N SER A 294 -45.82 -20.32 18.27
CA SER A 294 -46.22 -21.58 18.98
C SER A 294 -45.67 -22.86 18.33
N ARG A 295 -45.06 -22.77 17.14
CA ARG A 295 -44.55 -23.92 16.38
C ARG A 295 -43.34 -24.60 17.03
N ASP A 296 -43.15 -25.88 16.77
CA ASP A 296 -41.87 -26.53 16.97
C ASP A 296 -40.89 -26.10 15.86
N VAL A 297 -39.87 -25.34 16.23
CA VAL A 297 -38.86 -24.81 15.29
C VAL A 297 -38.03 -25.93 14.67
N ARG A 298 -38.00 -27.14 15.28
CA ARG A 298 -37.19 -28.24 14.73
C ARG A 298 -37.82 -28.81 13.45
N THR A 299 -39.12 -29.00 13.43
CA THR A 299 -39.82 -29.74 12.34
C THR A 299 -40.92 -28.95 11.64
N GLN A 300 -41.33 -27.78 12.17
CA GLN A 300 -42.45 -27.01 11.64
C GLN A 300 -42.00 -25.69 10.97
N ALA A 301 -42.22 -25.58 9.67
CA ALA A 301 -42.05 -24.36 8.91
C ALA A 301 -43.36 -23.61 8.69
N VAL A 302 -43.33 -22.29 8.50
CA VAL A 302 -44.52 -21.47 8.23
C VAL A 302 -44.29 -20.64 6.99
N PHE A 303 -45.19 -20.67 6.03
CA PHE A 303 -45.16 -19.87 4.83
C PHE A 303 -46.40 -18.97 4.73
N SER A 304 -46.23 -17.66 4.62
CA SER A 304 -47.34 -16.72 4.51
C SER A 304 -47.60 -16.33 3.05
N LEU A 305 -48.78 -16.63 2.55
CA LEU A 305 -49.26 -16.15 1.24
C LEU A 305 -49.79 -14.73 1.35
N ARG A 306 -49.58 -13.92 0.32
CA ARG A 306 -50.15 -12.58 0.16
C ARG A 306 -50.84 -12.48 -1.20
N GLY A 307 -52.13 -12.19 -1.16
CA GLY A 307 -52.96 -12.06 -2.36
C GLY A 307 -53.30 -13.40 -3.03
N LYS A 308 -53.91 -13.35 -4.20
CA LYS A 308 -54.27 -14.57 -4.97
C LYS A 308 -53.02 -15.27 -5.49
N PRO A 309 -52.83 -16.58 -5.20
CA PRO A 309 -51.79 -17.37 -5.83
C PRO A 309 -51.95 -17.34 -7.37
N LEU A 310 -50.81 -17.30 -8.08
CA LEU A 310 -50.80 -17.42 -9.52
C LEU A 310 -51.28 -18.82 -9.92
N ASN A 311 -52.26 -18.89 -10.82
CA ASN A 311 -52.64 -20.17 -11.40
C ASN A 311 -51.53 -20.58 -12.41
N CYS A 312 -50.82 -21.63 -12.06
CA CYS A 312 -49.67 -22.15 -12.82
C CYS A 312 -50.09 -23.25 -13.83
N TYR A 313 -51.37 -23.54 -13.98
CA TYR A 313 -51.83 -24.54 -14.92
C TYR A 313 -51.48 -24.15 -16.35
N GLY A 314 -50.73 -24.99 -17.05
CA GLY A 314 -50.27 -24.76 -18.43
C GLY A 314 -49.05 -23.86 -18.56
N LEU A 315 -48.45 -23.38 -17.46
CA LEU A 315 -47.19 -22.58 -17.52
C LEU A 315 -45.97 -23.52 -17.58
N THR A 316 -45.00 -23.14 -18.42
CA THR A 316 -43.70 -23.84 -18.49
C THR A 316 -42.76 -23.31 -17.40
N LYS A 317 -41.74 -24.10 -17.00
CA LYS A 317 -40.73 -23.77 -15.93
C LYS A 317 -39.92 -22.49 -16.13
N LYS A 318 -40.26 -21.62 -17.10
CA LYS A 318 -39.58 -20.37 -17.40
C LYS A 318 -40.27 -19.11 -16.87
N VAL A 319 -41.22 -19.24 -15.98
CA VAL A 319 -41.88 -18.08 -15.33
C VAL A 319 -41.34 -17.88 -13.94
#